data_190706831dd1b8d1df665b752462c60b
#
_entry.id   190706831dd1b8d1df665b752462c60b
#
_cell.length_a   1.000
_cell.length_b   1.000
_cell.length_c   1.000
_cell.angle_alpha   90.00
_cell.angle_beta   90.00
_cell.angle_gamma   90.00
#
_symmetry.space_group_name_H-M   'P 1'
#
loop_
_entity.id
_entity.type
_entity.pdbx_description
1 polymer ?
#
loop_
_entity_poly.entity_id
_entity_poly.type
_entity_poly.pdbx_seq_one_letter_code
_entity_poly.pdbx_strand_id
1 'polypeptide(L)'
;IFEALAISDIKAAADLLGDVYHATGGRDGFVSLEVNPHLATDTGGTIEEARKLFGAVNRPNLMIKVPATPAGIPAIKTLISEGINVNVTLIFSRGVYESVREAYISGLENLSNIGGNLSKVSSVASFFVSRVDTAIDGSLEESDQHLIGKSAIANAKAAYADFQRTFSSGRYQTLQNDGARVQRPLWASTSVKNPDFSDVMYVDSLIGLDTVNTMPDVTLDAYKDHGNPNLTLVRDLDDALSHLNMIEKAGVNMDELTDKLLVDGLKAFSDSYDKLIKNISEKRATLLVEQQSSD
;
A
#
# COMPACT_ATOMS: atom_id res chain seq x y z
N ILE A 1 -23.68 -7.95 7.74
CA ILE A 1 -23.44 -9.06 6.78
C ILE A 1 -22.08 -8.89 6.12
N PHE A 2 -21.80 -7.76 5.43
CA PHE A 2 -20.51 -7.52 4.76
C PHE A 2 -19.31 -7.78 5.68
N GLU A 3 -19.25 -7.11 6.82
CA GLU A 3 -18.14 -7.24 7.78
C GLU A 3 -17.96 -8.70 8.24
N ALA A 4 -19.05 -9.43 8.50
CA ALA A 4 -18.97 -10.83 8.92
C ALA A 4 -18.40 -11.74 7.81
N LEU A 5 -18.76 -11.49 6.55
CA LEU A 5 -18.22 -12.21 5.40
C LEU A 5 -16.73 -11.88 5.21
N ALA A 6 -16.37 -10.59 5.21
CA ALA A 6 -14.99 -10.15 5.06
C ALA A 6 -14.08 -10.72 6.16
N ILE A 7 -14.52 -10.70 7.42
CA ILE A 7 -13.76 -11.29 8.54
C ILE A 7 -13.57 -12.79 8.35
N SER A 8 -14.62 -13.51 7.89
CA SER A 8 -14.54 -14.95 7.63
C SER A 8 -13.52 -15.28 6.54
N ASP A 9 -13.60 -14.57 5.41
CA ASP A 9 -12.70 -14.77 4.26
C ASP A 9 -11.25 -14.42 4.60
N ILE A 10 -11.04 -13.32 5.32
CA ILE A 10 -9.70 -12.90 5.75
C ILE A 10 -9.10 -13.88 6.77
N LYS A 11 -9.90 -14.46 7.67
CA LYS A 11 -9.42 -15.54 8.55
C LYS A 11 -8.95 -16.74 7.75
N ALA A 12 -9.75 -17.19 6.80
CA ALA A 12 -9.40 -18.33 5.94
C ALA A 12 -8.12 -18.05 5.14
N ALA A 13 -7.99 -16.85 4.56
CA ALA A 13 -6.79 -16.44 3.84
C ALA A 13 -5.55 -16.36 4.75
N ALA A 14 -5.70 -15.80 5.97
CA ALA A 14 -4.63 -15.74 6.95
C ALA A 14 -4.17 -17.15 7.39
N ASP A 15 -5.11 -18.07 7.57
CA ASP A 15 -4.80 -19.46 7.93
C ASP A 15 -4.07 -20.18 6.78
N LEU A 16 -4.48 -19.98 5.52
CA LEU A 16 -3.78 -20.52 4.34
C LEU A 16 -2.33 -20.02 4.22
N LEU A 17 -2.08 -18.76 4.55
CA LEU A 17 -0.74 -18.18 4.51
C LEU A 17 0.05 -18.36 5.81
N GLY A 18 -0.53 -19.04 6.81
CA GLY A 18 0.06 -19.26 8.12
C GLY A 18 1.40 -19.99 8.06
N ASP A 19 1.52 -21.01 7.22
CA ASP A 19 2.77 -21.76 7.05
C ASP A 19 3.89 -20.89 6.50
N VAL A 20 3.58 -20.03 5.51
CA VAL A 20 4.55 -19.06 4.96
C VAL A 20 4.96 -18.05 6.03
N TYR A 21 3.99 -17.54 6.80
CA TYR A 21 4.25 -16.60 7.89
C TYR A 21 5.20 -17.20 8.93
N HIS A 22 4.96 -18.44 9.37
CA HIS A 22 5.81 -19.11 10.36
C HIS A 22 7.18 -19.49 9.80
N ALA A 23 7.25 -20.03 8.59
CA ALA A 23 8.50 -20.42 7.94
C ALA A 23 9.44 -19.23 7.68
N THR A 24 8.88 -18.04 7.43
CA THR A 24 9.65 -16.80 7.21
C THR A 24 9.90 -16.01 8.52
N GLY A 25 9.52 -16.55 9.66
CA GLY A 25 9.62 -15.84 10.93
C GLY A 25 8.78 -14.56 10.96
N GLY A 26 7.65 -14.52 10.28
CA GLY A 26 6.76 -13.36 10.18
C GLY A 26 7.27 -12.25 9.24
N ARG A 27 8.11 -12.59 8.25
CA ARG A 27 8.55 -11.65 7.21
C ARG A 27 7.53 -11.57 6.07
N ASP A 28 6.90 -12.69 5.72
CA ASP A 28 5.92 -12.82 4.65
C ASP A 28 4.68 -13.59 5.12
N GLY A 29 3.72 -13.85 4.23
CA GLY A 29 2.51 -14.57 4.53
C GLY A 29 1.43 -13.72 5.18
N PHE A 30 1.43 -12.42 4.94
CA PHE A 30 0.41 -11.49 5.43
C PHE A 30 -0.80 -11.41 4.51
N VAL A 31 -1.94 -11.11 5.12
CA VAL A 31 -3.16 -10.66 4.45
C VAL A 31 -3.53 -9.26 4.96
N SER A 32 -4.26 -8.49 4.14
CA SER A 32 -4.70 -7.15 4.53
C SER A 32 -6.21 -7.03 4.50
N LEU A 33 -6.77 -6.37 5.54
CA LEU A 33 -8.18 -5.97 5.61
C LEU A 33 -8.24 -4.45 5.74
N GLU A 34 -8.98 -3.81 4.85
CA GLU A 34 -9.08 -2.34 4.81
C GLU A 34 -10.19 -1.84 5.73
N VAL A 35 -9.94 -0.72 6.42
CA VAL A 35 -10.98 0.02 7.13
C VAL A 35 -12.00 0.60 6.16
N ASN A 36 -13.19 0.94 6.66
CA ASN A 36 -14.21 1.60 5.86
C ASN A 36 -13.65 2.87 5.18
N PRO A 37 -13.70 2.99 3.84
CA PRO A 37 -13.12 4.15 3.13
C PRO A 37 -13.77 5.49 3.50
N HIS A 38 -14.99 5.50 4.01
CA HIS A 38 -15.64 6.71 4.52
C HIS A 38 -14.98 7.29 5.77
N LEU A 39 -14.10 6.53 6.45
CA LEU A 39 -13.31 6.99 7.60
C LEU A 39 -11.99 7.67 7.20
N ALA A 40 -11.70 7.81 5.92
CA ALA A 40 -10.43 8.34 5.42
C ALA A 40 -10.08 9.76 5.94
N THR A 41 -11.06 10.51 6.42
CA THR A 41 -10.91 11.85 7.02
C THR A 41 -11.18 11.88 8.53
N ASP A 42 -11.38 10.71 9.15
CA ASP A 42 -11.68 10.57 10.58
C ASP A 42 -10.63 9.69 11.27
N THR A 43 -9.71 10.32 11.99
CA THR A 43 -8.65 9.63 12.74
C THR A 43 -9.22 8.72 13.82
N GLY A 44 -10.20 9.20 14.60
CA GLY A 44 -10.78 8.43 15.70
C GLY A 44 -11.53 7.20 15.20
N GLY A 45 -12.42 7.39 14.24
CA GLY A 45 -13.18 6.30 13.61
C GLY A 45 -12.29 5.26 12.96
N THR A 46 -11.20 5.69 12.27
CA THR A 46 -10.19 4.78 11.69
C THR A 46 -9.53 3.92 12.76
N ILE A 47 -9.11 4.51 13.89
CA ILE A 47 -8.47 3.76 14.99
C ILE A 47 -9.44 2.76 15.61
N GLU A 48 -10.67 3.16 15.89
CA GLU A 48 -11.69 2.30 16.51
C GLU A 48 -12.03 1.10 15.61
N GLU A 49 -12.26 1.34 14.32
CA GLU A 49 -12.56 0.27 13.38
C GLU A 49 -11.36 -0.67 13.18
N ALA A 50 -10.15 -0.14 13.06
CA ALA A 50 -8.93 -0.92 12.93
C ALA A 50 -8.74 -1.87 14.12
N ARG A 51 -8.91 -1.39 15.36
CA ARG A 51 -8.85 -2.23 16.58
C ARG A 51 -9.91 -3.32 16.57
N LYS A 52 -11.14 -2.97 16.21
CA LYS A 52 -12.27 -3.91 16.09
C LYS A 52 -11.97 -5.01 15.08
N LEU A 53 -11.55 -4.66 13.87
CA LEU A 53 -11.25 -5.61 12.80
C LEU A 53 -10.06 -6.50 13.16
N PHE A 54 -8.98 -5.91 13.71
CA PHE A 54 -7.79 -6.66 14.11
C PHE A 54 -8.11 -7.69 15.20
N GLY A 55 -8.87 -7.28 16.22
CA GLY A 55 -9.33 -8.18 17.29
C GLY A 55 -10.32 -9.25 16.80
N ALA A 56 -11.24 -8.90 15.88
CA ALA A 56 -12.21 -9.84 15.34
C ALA A 56 -11.59 -10.91 14.45
N VAL A 57 -10.60 -10.56 13.64
CA VAL A 57 -9.84 -11.53 12.81
C VAL A 57 -8.92 -12.37 13.70
N ASN A 58 -8.23 -11.76 14.65
CA ASN A 58 -7.34 -12.42 15.61
C ASN A 58 -6.34 -13.38 14.96
N ARG A 59 -5.56 -12.86 14.00
CA ARG A 59 -4.47 -13.57 13.34
C ARG A 59 -3.21 -12.70 13.32
N PRO A 60 -2.01 -13.25 13.66
CA PRO A 60 -0.78 -12.46 13.77
C PRO A 60 -0.30 -11.93 12.41
N ASN A 61 -0.70 -12.57 11.31
CA ASN A 61 -0.38 -12.19 9.94
C ASN A 61 -1.46 -11.34 9.26
N LEU A 62 -2.33 -10.69 10.04
CA LEU A 62 -3.22 -9.65 9.54
C LEU A 62 -2.51 -8.29 9.55
N MET A 63 -2.67 -7.52 8.50
CA MET A 63 -2.41 -6.08 8.46
C MET A 63 -3.72 -5.33 8.26
N ILE A 64 -3.96 -4.30 9.05
CA ILE A 64 -5.07 -3.37 8.78
C ILE A 64 -4.61 -2.36 7.74
N LYS A 65 -5.39 -2.22 6.67
CA LYS A 65 -5.06 -1.29 5.58
C LYS A 65 -5.69 0.07 5.84
N VAL A 66 -4.85 1.11 5.88
CA VAL A 66 -5.22 2.49 6.22
C VAL A 66 -4.68 3.44 5.16
N PRO A 67 -5.50 4.37 4.60
CA PRO A 67 -5.04 5.33 3.61
C PRO A 67 -4.12 6.39 4.22
N ALA A 68 -3.11 6.83 3.46
CA ALA A 68 -2.13 7.85 3.85
C ALA A 68 -2.71 9.27 3.73
N THR A 69 -3.86 9.52 4.31
CA THR A 69 -4.48 10.85 4.39
C THR A 69 -3.92 11.65 5.57
N PRO A 70 -4.12 12.98 5.61
CA PRO A 70 -3.78 13.78 6.80
C PRO A 70 -4.41 13.25 8.10
N ALA A 71 -5.61 12.66 8.04
CA ALA A 71 -6.26 12.01 9.18
C ALA A 71 -5.76 10.57 9.42
N GLY A 72 -5.34 9.87 8.37
CA GLY A 72 -4.80 8.52 8.44
C GLY A 72 -3.41 8.45 9.09
N ILE A 73 -2.53 9.43 8.85
CA ILE A 73 -1.16 9.46 9.40
C ILE A 73 -1.14 9.34 10.94
N PRO A 74 -1.89 10.14 11.72
CA PRO A 74 -1.93 9.98 13.17
C PRO A 74 -2.59 8.65 13.61
N ALA A 75 -3.55 8.13 12.85
CA ALA A 75 -4.13 6.81 13.11
C ALA A 75 -3.09 5.71 12.95
N ILE A 76 -2.29 5.74 11.87
CA ILE A 76 -1.20 4.79 11.63
C ILE A 76 -0.21 4.79 12.81
N LYS A 77 0.25 5.97 13.24
CA LYS A 77 1.15 6.09 14.40
C LYS A 77 0.56 5.42 15.65
N THR A 78 -0.72 5.69 15.94
CA THR A 78 -1.42 5.12 17.10
C THR A 78 -1.50 3.60 17.01
N LEU A 79 -1.93 3.05 15.87
CA LEU A 79 -2.07 1.61 15.66
C LEU A 79 -0.74 0.87 15.78
N ILE A 80 0.33 1.41 15.22
CA ILE A 80 1.70 0.87 15.38
C ILE A 80 2.12 0.90 16.85
N SER A 81 1.81 1.96 17.60
CA SER A 81 2.13 2.08 19.03
C SER A 81 1.38 1.06 19.91
N GLU A 82 0.32 0.48 19.39
CA GLU A 82 -0.48 -0.57 20.02
C GLU A 82 -0.10 -1.99 19.58
N GLY A 83 0.90 -2.12 18.69
CA GLY A 83 1.35 -3.41 18.19
C GLY A 83 0.47 -3.98 17.06
N ILE A 84 -0.35 -3.16 16.43
CA ILE A 84 -1.19 -3.54 15.29
C ILE A 84 -0.40 -3.40 13.99
N ASN A 85 -0.37 -4.45 13.17
CA ASN A 85 0.26 -4.41 11.86
C ASN A 85 -0.55 -3.53 10.90
N VAL A 86 0.13 -2.67 10.13
CA VAL A 86 -0.53 -1.73 9.21
C VAL A 86 0.02 -1.82 7.80
N ASN A 87 -0.88 -1.93 6.83
CA ASN A 87 -0.60 -1.70 5.41
C ASN A 87 -1.05 -0.27 5.08
N VAL A 88 -0.11 0.65 4.96
CA VAL A 88 -0.43 2.03 4.59
C VAL A 88 -0.66 2.11 3.09
N THR A 89 -1.79 2.65 2.65
CA THR A 89 -2.18 2.66 1.23
C THR A 89 -2.41 4.06 0.67
N LEU A 90 -2.58 4.15 -0.66
CA LEU A 90 -2.77 5.40 -1.42
C LEU A 90 -1.62 6.39 -1.24
N ILE A 91 -0.39 5.88 -1.26
CA ILE A 91 0.81 6.71 -1.28
C ILE A 91 1.20 6.95 -2.74
N PHE A 92 1.28 8.22 -3.16
CA PHE A 92 1.63 8.61 -4.52
C PHE A 92 2.86 9.51 -4.57
N SER A 93 3.16 10.25 -3.49
CA SER A 93 4.27 11.19 -3.41
C SER A 93 5.31 10.78 -2.37
N ARG A 94 6.55 11.24 -2.58
CA ARG A 94 7.66 11.07 -1.64
C ARG A 94 7.42 11.82 -0.32
N GLY A 95 6.77 12.99 -0.37
CA GLY A 95 6.44 13.78 0.82
C GLY A 95 5.43 13.09 1.73
N VAL A 96 4.36 12.53 1.17
CA VAL A 96 3.42 11.69 1.94
C VAL A 96 4.13 10.45 2.47
N TYR A 97 4.98 9.81 1.67
CA TYR A 97 5.75 8.65 2.13
C TYR A 97 6.71 8.99 3.27
N GLU A 98 7.32 10.18 3.29
CA GLU A 98 8.12 10.65 4.44
C GLU A 98 7.27 10.70 5.71
N SER A 99 6.08 11.29 5.64
CA SER A 99 5.14 11.34 6.76
C SER A 99 4.71 9.95 7.24
N VAL A 100 4.54 9.00 6.32
CA VAL A 100 4.22 7.60 6.63
C VAL A 100 5.37 6.91 7.37
N ARG A 101 6.62 7.06 6.90
CA ARG A 101 7.80 6.51 7.58
C ARG A 101 7.99 7.10 8.98
N GLU A 102 7.78 8.43 9.12
CA GLU A 102 7.84 9.11 10.42
C GLU A 102 6.77 8.59 11.39
N ALA A 103 5.54 8.42 10.92
CA ALA A 103 4.46 7.86 11.74
C ALA A 103 4.77 6.43 12.20
N TYR A 104 5.37 5.61 11.34
CA TYR A 104 5.80 4.25 11.67
C TYR A 104 6.88 4.25 12.75
N ILE A 105 7.96 5.01 12.55
CA ILE A 105 9.09 5.08 13.51
C ILE A 105 8.61 5.64 14.85
N SER A 106 7.86 6.75 14.83
CA SER A 106 7.31 7.34 16.05
C SER A 106 6.32 6.41 16.78
N GLY A 107 5.57 5.59 16.04
CA GLY A 107 4.71 4.56 16.60
C GLY A 107 5.51 3.46 17.31
N LEU A 108 6.60 2.99 16.69
CA LEU A 108 7.52 2.01 17.30
C LEU A 108 8.23 2.55 18.54
N GLU A 109 8.66 3.82 18.52
CA GLU A 109 9.24 4.49 19.69
C GLU A 109 8.24 4.51 20.87
N ASN A 110 6.99 4.85 20.60
CA ASN A 110 5.95 4.84 21.60
C ASN A 110 5.70 3.44 22.16
N LEU A 111 5.69 2.41 21.28
CA LEU A 111 5.54 1.01 21.70
C LEU A 111 6.72 0.55 22.56
N SER A 112 7.96 0.89 22.17
CA SER A 112 9.17 0.59 22.94
C SER A 112 9.12 1.24 24.32
N ASN A 113 8.73 2.50 24.41
CA ASN A 113 8.65 3.26 25.67
C ASN A 113 7.70 2.63 26.72
N ILE A 114 6.70 1.89 26.26
CA ILE A 114 5.78 1.15 27.16
C ILE A 114 6.18 -0.32 27.34
N GLY A 115 7.36 -0.72 26.86
CA GLY A 115 7.87 -2.10 26.98
C GLY A 115 7.20 -3.10 26.02
N GLY A 116 6.59 -2.63 24.93
CA GLY A 116 5.96 -3.47 23.93
C GLY A 116 6.99 -4.24 23.07
N ASN A 117 6.56 -5.31 22.43
CA ASN A 117 7.42 -6.17 21.62
C ASN A 117 7.47 -5.71 20.17
N LEU A 118 8.53 -5.01 19.77
CA LEU A 118 8.72 -4.48 18.43
C LEU A 118 8.83 -5.57 17.35
N SER A 119 9.33 -6.76 17.68
CA SER A 119 9.52 -7.84 16.72
C SER A 119 8.22 -8.44 16.19
N LYS A 120 7.10 -8.16 16.86
CA LYS A 120 5.77 -8.61 16.45
C LYS A 120 5.03 -7.63 15.54
N VAL A 121 5.58 -6.43 15.34
CA VAL A 121 4.96 -5.40 14.49
C VAL A 121 5.57 -5.44 13.12
N SER A 122 4.70 -5.52 12.11
CA SER A 122 5.09 -5.46 10.71
C SER A 122 4.25 -4.39 10.00
N SER A 123 4.88 -3.70 9.05
CA SER A 123 4.17 -2.73 8.22
C SER A 123 4.70 -2.73 6.80
N VAL A 124 3.82 -2.38 5.86
CA VAL A 124 4.16 -2.09 4.48
C VAL A 124 3.60 -0.74 4.08
N ALA A 125 4.27 -0.08 3.14
CA ALA A 125 3.87 1.20 2.58
C ALA A 125 3.54 0.99 1.10
N SER A 126 2.24 0.93 0.77
CA SER A 126 1.73 0.70 -0.58
C SER A 126 1.88 1.97 -1.41
N PHE A 127 2.98 2.04 -2.16
CA PHE A 127 3.32 3.10 -3.07
C PHE A 127 2.79 2.79 -4.47
N PHE A 128 1.93 3.66 -4.98
CA PHE A 128 1.20 3.43 -6.23
C PHE A 128 2.02 3.86 -7.44
N VAL A 129 2.07 3.00 -8.46
CA VAL A 129 2.98 3.13 -9.60
C VAL A 129 2.23 3.57 -10.86
N SER A 130 1.50 2.69 -11.55
CA SER A 130 0.96 2.97 -12.88
C SER A 130 0.02 4.17 -12.95
N ARG A 131 -0.68 4.50 -11.86
CA ARG A 131 -1.57 5.67 -11.83
C ARG A 131 -0.80 6.99 -11.96
N VAL A 132 0.43 7.04 -11.44
CA VAL A 132 1.31 8.22 -11.56
C VAL A 132 1.70 8.42 -13.02
N ASP A 133 2.18 7.37 -13.70
CA ASP A 133 2.49 7.47 -15.14
C ASP A 133 1.27 7.88 -15.95
N THR A 134 0.12 7.21 -15.73
CA THR A 134 -1.10 7.56 -16.47
C THR A 134 -1.49 9.04 -16.32
N ALA A 135 -1.32 9.60 -15.12
CA ALA A 135 -1.67 11.00 -14.86
C ALA A 135 -0.65 11.97 -15.47
N ILE A 136 0.65 11.66 -15.35
CA ILE A 136 1.72 12.50 -15.92
C ILE A 136 1.68 12.45 -17.45
N ASP A 137 1.66 11.25 -18.02
CA ASP A 137 1.66 11.03 -19.48
C ASP A 137 0.48 11.74 -20.14
N GLY A 138 -0.69 11.75 -19.48
CA GLY A 138 -1.88 12.47 -19.94
C GLY A 138 -1.80 13.99 -19.81
N SER A 139 -0.81 14.54 -19.09
CA SER A 139 -0.62 15.98 -18.90
C SER A 139 0.53 16.57 -19.75
N LEU A 140 1.36 15.71 -20.39
CA LEU A 140 2.50 16.14 -21.19
C LEU A 140 2.06 16.67 -22.55
N GLU A 141 2.70 17.77 -22.97
CA GLU A 141 2.54 18.32 -24.32
C GLU A 141 3.27 17.48 -25.38
N GLU A 142 3.00 17.76 -26.67
CA GLU A 142 3.58 17.02 -27.79
C GLU A 142 5.14 17.09 -27.80
N SER A 143 5.72 18.21 -27.35
CA SER A 143 7.17 18.39 -27.23
C SER A 143 7.83 17.45 -26.20
N ASP A 144 7.07 16.99 -25.22
CA ASP A 144 7.57 16.27 -24.04
C ASP A 144 7.23 14.77 -24.06
N GLN A 145 6.70 14.26 -25.19
CA GLN A 145 6.34 12.86 -25.38
C GLN A 145 7.50 11.87 -25.12
N HIS A 146 8.75 12.32 -25.22
CA HIS A 146 9.94 11.51 -24.92
C HIS A 146 10.08 11.17 -23.42
N LEU A 147 9.30 11.81 -22.55
CA LEU A 147 9.26 11.58 -21.10
C LEU A 147 8.22 10.53 -20.67
N ILE A 148 7.34 10.09 -21.57
CA ILE A 148 6.25 9.15 -21.27
C ILE A 148 6.77 7.81 -20.72
N GLY A 149 6.02 7.23 -19.76
CA GLY A 149 6.20 5.88 -19.24
C GLY A 149 7.42 5.67 -18.34
N LYS A 150 8.01 6.74 -17.80
CA LYS A 150 9.22 6.67 -16.96
C LYS A 150 9.05 7.29 -15.58
N SER A 151 8.06 8.14 -15.42
CA SER A 151 7.93 9.00 -14.24
C SER A 151 7.55 8.22 -12.98
N ALA A 152 6.70 7.22 -13.08
CA ALA A 152 6.33 6.39 -11.94
C ALA A 152 7.49 5.52 -11.46
N ILE A 153 8.27 4.95 -12.38
CA ILE A 153 9.49 4.20 -12.04
C ILE A 153 10.50 5.12 -11.37
N ALA A 154 10.71 6.33 -11.92
CA ALA A 154 11.61 7.32 -11.33
C ALA A 154 11.17 7.74 -9.92
N ASN A 155 9.88 8.01 -9.72
CA ASN A 155 9.31 8.33 -8.41
C ASN A 155 9.48 7.19 -7.41
N ALA A 156 9.24 5.94 -7.81
CA ALA A 156 9.42 4.76 -6.97
C ALA A 156 10.90 4.53 -6.61
N LYS A 157 11.84 4.69 -7.54
CA LYS A 157 13.28 4.61 -7.27
C LYS A 157 13.73 5.68 -6.27
N ALA A 158 13.28 6.91 -6.45
CA ALA A 158 13.56 7.99 -5.50
C ALA A 158 12.97 7.72 -4.11
N ALA A 159 11.73 7.21 -4.04
CA ALA A 159 11.10 6.77 -2.79
C ALA A 159 11.87 5.63 -2.11
N TYR A 160 12.42 4.69 -2.89
CA TYR A 160 13.26 3.63 -2.34
C TYR A 160 14.60 4.15 -1.78
N ALA A 161 15.22 5.11 -2.42
CA ALA A 161 16.41 5.78 -1.87
C ALA A 161 16.10 6.49 -0.53
N ASP A 162 14.91 7.11 -0.43
CA ASP A 162 14.44 7.71 0.83
C ASP A 162 14.20 6.64 1.91
N PHE A 163 13.64 5.48 1.54
CA PHE A 163 13.50 4.31 2.42
C PHE A 163 14.85 3.87 2.97
N GLN A 164 15.82 3.63 2.11
CA GLN A 164 17.16 3.19 2.52
C GLN A 164 17.80 4.18 3.49
N ARG A 165 17.72 5.48 3.23
CA ARG A 165 18.25 6.53 4.09
C ARG A 165 17.56 6.56 5.45
N THR A 166 16.25 6.44 5.48
CA THR A 166 15.47 6.45 6.72
C THR A 166 15.80 5.25 7.60
N PHE A 167 15.78 4.05 7.03
CA PHE A 167 15.96 2.81 7.78
C PHE A 167 17.44 2.41 8.02
N SER A 168 18.41 3.20 7.50
CA SER A 168 19.82 3.14 7.89
C SER A 168 20.21 4.22 8.91
N SER A 169 19.30 5.09 9.32
CA SER A 169 19.58 6.16 10.29
C SER A 169 19.84 5.62 11.69
N GLY A 170 20.69 6.32 12.47
CA GLY A 170 20.97 5.95 13.86
C GLY A 170 19.72 5.89 14.74
N ARG A 171 18.70 6.73 14.48
CA ARG A 171 17.39 6.69 15.16
C ARG A 171 16.71 5.35 14.98
N TYR A 172 16.64 4.86 13.73
CA TYR A 172 16.00 3.56 13.48
C TYR A 172 16.84 2.38 13.92
N GLN A 173 18.18 2.46 13.85
CA GLN A 173 19.07 1.40 14.33
C GLN A 173 18.86 1.06 15.82
N THR A 174 18.53 2.05 16.64
CA THR A 174 18.17 1.80 18.05
C THR A 174 16.94 0.90 18.16
N LEU A 175 15.90 1.17 17.41
CA LEU A 175 14.68 0.35 17.36
C LEU A 175 14.95 -1.03 16.76
N GLN A 176 15.80 -1.12 15.74
CA GLN A 176 16.19 -2.37 15.11
C GLN A 176 16.94 -3.29 16.07
N ASN A 177 17.80 -2.76 16.93
CA ASN A 177 18.49 -3.52 17.98
C ASN A 177 17.50 -4.11 19.00
N ASP A 178 16.35 -3.44 19.19
CA ASP A 178 15.23 -3.91 20.03
C ASP A 178 14.25 -4.82 19.27
N GLY A 179 14.61 -5.22 18.04
CA GLY A 179 13.88 -6.18 17.23
C GLY A 179 12.87 -5.58 16.24
N ALA A 180 12.83 -4.25 16.06
CA ALA A 180 11.96 -3.62 15.07
C ALA A 180 12.32 -4.07 13.65
N ARG A 181 11.29 -4.18 12.81
CA ARG A 181 11.42 -4.46 11.38
C ARG A 181 11.26 -3.19 10.56
N VAL A 182 11.85 -3.14 9.38
CA VAL A 182 11.62 -2.02 8.45
C VAL A 182 10.16 -2.02 7.95
N GLN A 183 9.60 -0.84 7.71
CA GLN A 183 8.36 -0.72 6.94
C GLN A 183 8.70 -0.88 5.46
N ARG A 184 8.44 -2.06 4.89
CA ARG A 184 8.82 -2.36 3.52
C ARG A 184 7.99 -1.55 2.51
N PRO A 185 8.61 -0.92 1.50
CA PRO A 185 7.88 -0.42 0.35
C PRO A 185 7.12 -1.56 -0.32
N LEU A 186 5.85 -1.32 -0.66
CA LEU A 186 5.02 -2.24 -1.42
C LEU A 186 4.60 -1.52 -2.70
N TRP A 187 5.06 -2.03 -3.84
CA TRP A 187 4.69 -1.49 -5.13
C TRP A 187 3.28 -1.93 -5.48
N ALA A 188 2.37 -0.97 -5.51
CA ALA A 188 0.96 -1.19 -5.80
C ALA A 188 0.58 -0.63 -7.17
N SER A 189 -0.46 -1.19 -7.81
CA SER A 189 -0.89 -0.79 -9.15
C SER A 189 0.25 -0.95 -10.18
N THR A 190 0.83 -2.14 -10.26
CA THR A 190 1.98 -2.46 -11.14
C THR A 190 1.57 -3.11 -12.46
N SER A 191 0.29 -3.21 -12.77
CA SER A 191 -0.16 -3.59 -14.12
C SER A 191 -0.04 -2.42 -15.08
N VAL A 192 0.52 -2.69 -16.26
CA VAL A 192 0.69 -1.70 -17.33
C VAL A 192 -0.67 -1.40 -17.98
N LYS A 193 -0.93 -0.14 -18.29
CA LYS A 193 -2.18 0.32 -18.90
C LYS A 193 -2.01 0.71 -20.38
N ASN A 194 -0.82 1.18 -20.72
CA ASN A 194 -0.48 1.53 -22.11
C ASN A 194 -0.02 0.26 -22.85
N PRO A 195 -0.70 -0.16 -23.93
CA PRO A 195 -0.36 -1.37 -24.68
C PRO A 195 0.98 -1.29 -25.45
N ASP A 196 1.55 -0.09 -25.59
CA ASP A 196 2.85 0.10 -26.26
C ASP A 196 4.03 -0.24 -25.34
N PHE A 197 3.78 -0.47 -24.05
CA PHE A 197 4.80 -0.85 -23.08
C PHE A 197 4.75 -2.35 -22.75
N SER A 198 5.91 -2.90 -22.34
CA SER A 198 5.96 -4.25 -21.79
C SER A 198 5.00 -4.38 -20.61
N ASP A 199 4.19 -5.42 -20.60
CA ASP A 199 3.21 -5.73 -19.55
C ASP A 199 3.84 -6.07 -18.19
N VAL A 200 5.15 -6.34 -18.15
CA VAL A 200 5.96 -6.55 -16.94
C VAL A 200 6.87 -5.37 -16.59
N MET A 201 6.79 -4.25 -17.30
CA MET A 201 7.70 -3.10 -17.18
C MET A 201 7.89 -2.63 -15.74
N TYR A 202 6.81 -2.44 -14.99
CA TYR A 202 6.90 -1.95 -13.61
C TYR A 202 7.46 -3.02 -12.66
N VAL A 203 7.13 -4.28 -12.88
CA VAL A 203 7.65 -5.38 -12.04
C VAL A 203 9.16 -5.50 -12.23
N ASP A 204 9.62 -5.61 -13.47
CA ASP A 204 11.04 -5.72 -13.81
C ASP A 204 11.88 -4.53 -13.31
N SER A 205 11.30 -3.31 -13.37
CA SER A 205 12.02 -2.09 -13.02
C SER A 205 12.14 -1.83 -11.51
N LEU A 206 11.32 -2.50 -10.69
CA LEU A 206 11.19 -2.19 -9.26
C LEU A 206 11.55 -3.36 -8.33
N ILE A 207 12.43 -4.25 -8.78
CA ILE A 207 12.94 -5.37 -7.97
C ILE A 207 14.07 -4.88 -7.07
N GLY A 208 13.89 -4.98 -5.76
CA GLY A 208 14.86 -4.57 -4.75
C GLY A 208 14.73 -5.31 -3.43
N LEU A 209 15.74 -5.18 -2.57
CA LEU A 209 15.72 -5.79 -1.24
C LEU A 209 14.65 -5.12 -0.36
N ASP A 210 14.06 -5.89 0.53
CA ASP A 210 13.05 -5.43 1.48
C ASP A 210 11.84 -4.73 0.83
N THR A 211 11.49 -5.14 -0.39
CA THR A 211 10.29 -4.67 -1.09
C THR A 211 9.25 -5.78 -1.24
N VAL A 212 8.01 -5.38 -1.47
CA VAL A 212 6.89 -6.24 -1.83
C VAL A 212 6.27 -5.70 -3.11
N ASN A 213 5.68 -6.55 -3.92
CA ASN A 213 4.87 -6.15 -5.07
C ASN A 213 3.51 -6.82 -4.96
N THR A 214 2.44 -6.09 -5.22
CA THR A 214 1.10 -6.64 -5.41
C THR A 214 0.68 -6.44 -6.85
N MET A 215 0.33 -7.53 -7.51
CA MET A 215 -0.04 -7.54 -8.91
C MET A 215 -1.26 -8.43 -9.15
N PRO A 216 -2.08 -8.16 -10.18
CA PRO A 216 -3.15 -9.07 -10.58
C PRO A 216 -2.59 -10.33 -11.24
N ASP A 217 -3.39 -11.41 -11.27
CA ASP A 217 -2.98 -12.71 -11.81
C ASP A 217 -2.41 -12.59 -13.24
N VAL A 218 -3.03 -11.78 -14.09
CA VAL A 218 -2.56 -11.56 -15.47
C VAL A 218 -1.12 -11.03 -15.52
N THR A 219 -0.76 -10.12 -14.63
CA THR A 219 0.62 -9.59 -14.55
C THR A 219 1.57 -10.62 -13.94
N LEU A 220 1.11 -11.41 -12.97
CA LEU A 220 1.90 -12.49 -12.37
C LEU A 220 2.19 -13.58 -13.40
N ASP A 221 1.23 -13.96 -14.23
CA ASP A 221 1.40 -14.96 -15.28
C ASP A 221 2.33 -14.46 -16.39
N ALA A 222 2.19 -13.20 -16.82
CA ALA A 222 3.12 -12.57 -17.74
C ALA A 222 4.56 -12.55 -17.17
N TYR A 223 4.71 -12.21 -15.90
CA TYR A 223 6.00 -12.19 -15.23
C TYR A 223 6.65 -13.58 -15.13
N LYS A 224 5.87 -14.63 -14.86
CA LYS A 224 6.36 -16.02 -14.87
C LYS A 224 6.83 -16.48 -16.25
N ASP A 225 6.17 -15.97 -17.31
CA ASP A 225 6.47 -16.36 -18.69
C ASP A 225 7.73 -15.65 -19.22
N HIS A 226 7.84 -14.34 -19.05
CA HIS A 226 8.91 -13.54 -19.67
C HIS A 226 9.51 -12.45 -18.78
N GLY A 227 9.24 -12.42 -17.49
CA GLY A 227 9.85 -11.47 -16.55
C GLY A 227 11.35 -11.67 -16.37
N ASN A 228 12.06 -10.62 -16.00
CA ASN A 228 13.50 -10.60 -15.81
C ASN A 228 13.89 -10.29 -14.36
N PRO A 229 14.11 -11.30 -13.48
CA PRO A 229 14.33 -11.14 -12.05
C PRO A 229 15.73 -10.61 -11.70
N ASN A 230 16.00 -9.35 -11.99
CA ASN A 230 17.26 -8.67 -11.67
C ASN A 230 17.03 -7.55 -10.64
N LEU A 231 18.03 -7.28 -9.81
CA LEU A 231 18.02 -6.12 -8.91
C LEU A 231 18.12 -4.83 -9.73
N THR A 232 17.01 -4.21 -10.03
CA THR A 232 16.87 -3.04 -10.90
C THR A 232 16.58 -1.75 -10.15
N LEU A 233 15.96 -1.86 -8.97
CA LEU A 233 15.45 -0.72 -8.20
C LEU A 233 16.55 0.27 -7.76
N VAL A 234 17.76 -0.23 -7.53
CA VAL A 234 18.92 0.59 -7.10
C VAL A 234 19.75 1.13 -8.27
N ARG A 235 19.41 0.75 -9.52
CA ARG A 235 20.16 1.18 -10.70
C ARG A 235 19.65 2.54 -11.17
N ASP A 236 20.55 3.32 -11.76
CA ASP A 236 20.22 4.55 -12.51
C ASP A 236 19.40 5.56 -11.69
N LEU A 237 19.71 5.72 -10.38
CA LEU A 237 19.00 6.66 -9.51
C LEU A 237 19.19 8.12 -9.97
N ASP A 238 20.38 8.48 -10.43
CA ASP A 238 20.65 9.83 -10.91
C ASP A 238 19.85 10.16 -12.18
N ASP A 239 19.68 9.18 -13.07
CA ASP A 239 18.82 9.30 -14.25
C ASP A 239 17.35 9.45 -13.85
N ALA A 240 16.90 8.69 -12.85
CA ALA A 240 15.55 8.81 -12.30
C ALA A 240 15.29 10.20 -11.72
N LEU A 241 16.23 10.73 -10.92
CA LEU A 241 16.12 12.08 -10.34
C LEU A 241 16.16 13.16 -11.44
N SER A 242 17.02 12.98 -12.44
CA SER A 242 17.09 13.88 -13.60
C SER A 242 15.79 13.88 -14.39
N HIS A 243 15.17 12.71 -14.57
CA HIS A 243 13.88 12.59 -15.21
C HIS A 243 12.77 13.34 -14.46
N LEU A 244 12.68 13.19 -13.12
CA LEU A 244 11.69 13.93 -12.32
C LEU A 244 11.89 15.45 -12.46
N ASN A 245 13.13 15.94 -12.49
CA ASN A 245 13.41 17.34 -12.76
C ASN A 245 12.97 17.79 -14.17
N MET A 246 13.04 16.91 -15.18
CA MET A 246 12.53 17.23 -16.52
C MET A 246 10.99 17.32 -16.53
N ILE A 247 10.31 16.47 -15.81
CA ILE A 247 8.85 16.50 -15.63
C ILE A 247 8.40 17.82 -15.00
N GLU A 248 9.08 18.28 -13.95
CA GLU A 248 8.80 19.59 -13.33
C GLU A 248 9.04 20.75 -14.31
N LYS A 249 10.12 20.70 -15.11
CA LYS A 249 10.42 21.71 -16.15
C LYS A 249 9.42 21.69 -17.29
N ALA A 250 8.80 20.57 -17.60
CA ALA A 250 7.69 20.43 -18.52
C ALA A 250 6.37 20.99 -17.95
N GLY A 251 6.39 21.58 -16.74
CA GLY A 251 5.23 22.25 -16.13
C GLY A 251 4.34 21.35 -15.30
N VAL A 252 4.72 20.08 -15.07
CA VAL A 252 3.93 19.17 -14.24
C VAL A 252 4.25 19.42 -12.76
N ASN A 253 3.26 19.88 -12.01
CA ASN A 253 3.36 20.01 -10.55
C ASN A 253 3.08 18.64 -9.90
N MET A 254 4.14 17.98 -9.43
CA MET A 254 4.05 16.64 -8.84
C MET A 254 3.19 16.60 -7.57
N ASP A 255 3.24 17.64 -6.75
CA ASP A 255 2.46 17.68 -5.50
C ASP A 255 0.96 17.79 -5.81
N GLU A 256 0.55 18.73 -6.67
CA GLU A 256 -0.85 18.87 -7.07
C GLU A 256 -1.39 17.60 -7.77
N LEU A 257 -0.57 16.98 -8.63
CA LEU A 257 -0.94 15.77 -9.33
C LEU A 257 -1.14 14.59 -8.36
N THR A 258 -0.23 14.41 -7.41
CA THR A 258 -0.33 13.32 -6.44
C THR A 258 -1.43 13.53 -5.40
N ASP A 259 -1.71 14.77 -5.01
CA ASP A 259 -2.85 15.12 -4.16
C ASP A 259 -4.17 14.80 -4.87
N LYS A 260 -4.27 15.14 -6.17
CA LYS A 260 -5.43 14.75 -6.97
C LYS A 260 -5.59 13.24 -7.07
N LEU A 261 -4.50 12.48 -7.27
CA LEU A 261 -4.53 11.03 -7.29
C LEU A 261 -5.01 10.42 -5.96
N LEU A 262 -4.65 11.03 -4.84
CA LEU A 262 -5.16 10.62 -3.52
C LEU A 262 -6.68 10.82 -3.44
N VAL A 263 -7.18 12.00 -3.81
CA VAL A 263 -8.63 12.30 -3.81
C VAL A 263 -9.40 11.34 -4.73
N ASP A 264 -8.92 11.16 -5.97
CA ASP A 264 -9.54 10.26 -6.95
C ASP A 264 -9.49 8.79 -6.45
N GLY A 265 -8.40 8.40 -5.79
CA GLY A 265 -8.24 7.08 -5.19
C GLY A 265 -9.22 6.82 -4.05
N LEU A 266 -9.38 7.77 -3.14
CA LEU A 266 -10.35 7.69 -2.04
C LEU A 266 -11.77 7.58 -2.57
N LYS A 267 -12.11 8.40 -3.58
CA LYS A 267 -13.43 8.35 -4.23
C LYS A 267 -13.68 6.97 -4.86
N ALA A 268 -12.72 6.44 -5.60
CA ALA A 268 -12.87 5.12 -6.24
C ALA A 268 -13.06 4.00 -5.22
N PHE A 269 -12.39 4.08 -4.05
CA PHE A 269 -12.55 3.11 -2.96
C PHE A 269 -13.94 3.21 -2.33
N SER A 270 -14.42 4.43 -2.06
CA SER A 270 -15.76 4.67 -1.51
C SER A 270 -16.86 4.20 -2.48
N ASP A 271 -16.76 4.56 -3.75
CA ASP A 271 -17.72 4.13 -4.78
C ASP A 271 -17.78 2.57 -4.90
N SER A 272 -16.63 1.91 -4.82
CA SER A 272 -16.54 0.45 -4.88
C SER A 272 -17.15 -0.21 -3.64
N TYR A 273 -16.88 0.35 -2.46
CA TYR A 273 -17.45 -0.09 -1.19
C TYR A 273 -18.97 0.05 -1.19
N ASP A 274 -19.49 1.21 -1.57
CA ASP A 274 -20.93 1.48 -1.60
C ASP A 274 -21.66 0.56 -2.58
N LYS A 275 -21.05 0.33 -3.75
CA LYS A 275 -21.57 -0.64 -4.73
C LYS A 275 -21.65 -2.05 -4.16
N LEU A 276 -20.61 -2.47 -3.43
CA LEU A 276 -20.59 -3.79 -2.79
C LEU A 276 -21.68 -3.93 -1.72
N ILE A 277 -21.82 -2.92 -0.84
CA ILE A 277 -22.86 -2.89 0.20
C ILE A 277 -24.27 -2.94 -0.43
N LYS A 278 -24.48 -2.18 -1.52
CA LYS A 278 -25.74 -2.20 -2.27
C LYS A 278 -26.03 -3.58 -2.83
N ASN A 279 -25.08 -4.22 -3.52
CA ASN A 279 -25.23 -5.54 -4.11
C ASN A 279 -25.58 -6.61 -3.05
N ILE A 280 -24.93 -6.57 -1.88
CA ILE A 280 -25.21 -7.48 -0.77
C ILE A 280 -26.62 -7.25 -0.23
N SER A 281 -27.06 -6.00 -0.12
CA SER A 281 -28.40 -5.64 0.36
C SER A 281 -29.50 -6.11 -0.60
N GLU A 282 -29.31 -5.94 -1.91
CA GLU A 282 -30.21 -6.40 -2.95
C GLU A 282 -30.31 -7.93 -2.96
N LYS A 283 -29.18 -8.64 -2.92
CA LYS A 283 -29.16 -10.10 -2.87
C LYS A 283 -29.85 -10.64 -1.61
N ARG A 284 -29.62 -9.99 -0.46
CA ARG A 284 -30.34 -10.35 0.78
C ARG A 284 -31.86 -10.22 0.62
N ALA A 285 -32.34 -9.10 0.04
CA ALA A 285 -33.76 -8.87 -0.16
C ALA A 285 -34.39 -9.96 -1.06
N THR A 286 -33.72 -10.33 -2.15
CA THR A 286 -34.17 -11.40 -3.06
C THR A 286 -34.29 -12.74 -2.34
N LEU A 287 -33.27 -13.15 -1.57
CA LEU A 287 -33.28 -14.42 -0.84
C LEU A 287 -34.39 -14.49 0.22
N LEU A 288 -34.70 -13.38 0.89
CA LEU A 288 -35.79 -13.33 1.88
C LEU A 288 -37.17 -13.50 1.22
N VAL A 289 -37.36 -12.94 0.02
CA VAL A 289 -38.61 -13.11 -0.75
C VAL A 289 -38.75 -14.56 -1.23
N GLU A 290 -37.69 -15.18 -1.72
CA GLU A 290 -37.69 -16.60 -2.14
C GLU A 290 -38.00 -17.54 -0.97
N GLN A 291 -37.45 -17.30 0.22
CA GLN A 291 -37.78 -18.09 1.42
C GLN A 291 -39.26 -17.99 1.81
N GLN A 292 -39.82 -16.76 1.79
CA GLN A 292 -41.24 -16.54 2.11
C GLN A 292 -42.21 -17.15 1.06
N SER A 293 -41.74 -17.41 -0.16
CA SER A 293 -42.52 -17.99 -1.23
C SER A 293 -42.47 -19.53 -1.24
N SER A 294 -41.57 -20.12 -0.44
CA SER A 294 -41.31 -21.56 -0.35
C SER A 294 -41.95 -22.21 0.91
N ASP A 295 -42.42 -21.36 1.83
CA ASP A 295 -43.23 -21.75 3.02
C ASP A 295 -44.73 -21.55 2.74
#